data_b6926491503b37dde6347a4c13279325
#
_entry.id   b6926491503b37dde6347a4c13279325
#
_cell.length_a   1.000
_cell.length_b   1.000
_cell.length_c   1.000
_cell.angle_alpha   90.00
_cell.angle_beta   90.00
_cell.angle_gamma   90.00
#
_symmetry.space_group_name_H-M   'P 1'
#
loop_
_entity.id
_entity.type
_entity.pdbx_description
1 polymer ?
#
loop_
_entity_poly.entity_id
_entity_poly.type
_entity_poly.pdbx_seq_one_letter_code
_entity_poly.pdbx_strand_id
1 'polypeptide(L)'
;MKLKKLIATSLTMAMAFTLAPIAVPNQSKAATATITLSGSTSISPLAQQLAKQYAKENKGIKINFTNITGSGSGISDAMNGKVDIGMSSRALKADEAAVLKANVICNDGIAIVVNKSNPVGNIVCKKDNKLEEHCFFLQQGSSRIRT
;
A
#
# COMPACT_ATOMS: atom_id res chain seq x y z
N MET A 1 -60.26 -56.52 21.29
CA MET A 1 -59.19 -56.23 22.26
C MET A 1 -57.81 -56.44 21.65
N LYS A 2 -57.41 -55.78 20.56
CA LYS A 2 -56.00 -55.90 20.01
C LYS A 2 -55.47 -54.62 19.37
N LEU A 3 -56.22 -53.50 19.53
CA LEU A 3 -55.77 -52.22 18.87
C LEU A 3 -55.14 -51.22 19.82
N LYS A 4 -55.11 -51.48 21.13
CA LYS A 4 -54.56 -50.58 22.14
C LYS A 4 -53.10 -50.84 22.49
N LYS A 5 -52.46 -51.88 21.92
CA LYS A 5 -51.03 -52.21 22.20
C LYS A 5 -50.03 -51.80 21.12
N LEU A 6 -50.52 -51.25 20.01
CA LEU A 6 -49.67 -50.84 18.88
C LEU A 6 -49.32 -49.37 18.87
N ILE A 7 -49.83 -48.57 19.82
CA ILE A 7 -49.61 -47.13 19.87
C ILE A 7 -48.51 -46.77 20.88
N ALA A 8 -48.09 -47.73 21.71
CA ALA A 8 -47.09 -47.45 22.79
C ALA A 8 -45.62 -47.64 22.40
N THR A 9 -45.32 -48.15 21.20
CA THR A 9 -43.93 -48.45 20.80
C THR A 9 -43.36 -47.52 19.71
N SER A 10 -44.11 -46.53 19.25
CA SER A 10 -43.64 -45.60 18.21
C SER A 10 -43.17 -44.21 18.74
N LEU A 11 -43.19 -43.99 20.07
CA LEU A 11 -42.92 -42.66 20.62
C LEU A 11 -41.58 -42.55 21.38
N THR A 12 -40.70 -43.52 21.25
CA THR A 12 -39.38 -43.48 21.93
C THR A 12 -38.18 -43.47 21.01
N MET A 13 -38.32 -43.16 19.72
CA MET A 13 -37.22 -43.18 18.79
C MET A 13 -36.97 -41.83 18.08
N ALA A 14 -37.22 -40.74 18.78
CA ALA A 14 -37.03 -39.42 18.21
C ALA A 14 -36.47 -38.42 19.24
N MET A 15 -35.31 -38.72 19.86
CA MET A 15 -34.50 -37.67 20.53
C MET A 15 -33.10 -38.19 20.83
N ALA A 16 -32.37 -38.53 19.81
CA ALA A 16 -30.92 -38.58 19.87
C ALA A 16 -30.35 -37.72 18.73
N PHE A 17 -30.81 -36.46 18.68
CA PHE A 17 -30.10 -35.45 17.90
C PHE A 17 -28.85 -35.07 18.71
N THR A 18 -27.78 -35.83 18.50
CA THR A 18 -26.45 -35.53 19.04
C THR A 18 -26.05 -34.12 18.58
N LEU A 19 -25.97 -33.20 19.55
CA LEU A 19 -25.24 -31.97 19.38
C LEU A 19 -23.76 -32.34 19.09
N ALA A 20 -23.45 -32.59 17.84
CA ALA A 20 -22.08 -32.55 17.41
C ALA A 20 -21.60 -31.09 17.56
N PRO A 21 -20.53 -30.79 18.32
CA PRO A 21 -19.98 -29.48 18.30
C PRO A 21 -19.51 -29.24 16.88
N ILE A 22 -20.15 -28.30 16.17
CA ILE A 22 -19.65 -27.76 14.93
C ILE A 22 -18.37 -27.05 15.33
N ALA A 23 -17.25 -27.73 15.23
CA ALA A 23 -15.92 -27.14 15.28
C ALA A 23 -15.84 -26.23 14.05
N VAL A 24 -16.29 -24.98 14.20
CA VAL A 24 -16.01 -23.91 13.25
C VAL A 24 -14.48 -23.78 13.24
N PRO A 25 -13.81 -24.10 12.13
CA PRO A 25 -12.39 -23.79 12.06
C PRO A 25 -12.26 -22.29 12.05
N ASN A 26 -12.06 -21.71 13.24
CA ASN A 26 -11.73 -20.30 13.41
C ASN A 26 -10.27 -20.10 12.98
N GLN A 27 -9.98 -20.38 11.72
CA GLN A 27 -8.77 -19.94 11.05
C GLN A 27 -9.08 -18.65 10.31
N SER A 28 -9.25 -17.59 11.07
CA SER A 28 -8.94 -16.26 10.57
C SER A 28 -7.43 -16.24 10.28
N LYS A 29 -7.05 -16.85 9.16
CA LYS A 29 -5.76 -16.61 8.53
C LYS A 29 -5.83 -15.15 8.15
N ALA A 30 -5.20 -14.29 8.96
CA ALA A 30 -5.12 -12.87 8.68
C ALA A 30 -4.68 -12.75 7.23
N ALA A 31 -5.56 -12.26 6.36
CA ALA A 31 -5.25 -12.11 4.95
C ALA A 31 -4.05 -11.16 4.88
N THR A 32 -2.91 -11.67 4.45
CA THR A 32 -1.70 -10.87 4.31
C THR A 32 -1.93 -9.93 3.14
N ALA A 33 -2.28 -8.68 3.45
CA ALA A 33 -2.39 -7.65 2.42
C ALA A 33 -0.99 -7.32 1.90
N THR A 34 -0.84 -7.20 0.59
CA THR A 34 0.42 -6.79 -0.03
C THR A 34 0.24 -5.42 -0.64
N ILE A 35 1.12 -4.48 -0.30
CA ILE A 35 1.21 -3.14 -0.89
C ILE A 35 2.44 -3.11 -1.79
N THR A 36 2.26 -2.70 -3.03
CA THR A 36 3.32 -2.63 -4.04
C THR A 36 3.72 -1.18 -4.31
N LEU A 37 5.03 -0.91 -4.34
CA LEU A 37 5.60 0.39 -4.62
C LEU A 37 6.55 0.33 -5.82
N SER A 38 6.56 1.38 -6.64
CA SER A 38 7.57 1.58 -7.69
C SER A 38 7.97 3.04 -7.80
N GLY A 39 9.08 3.34 -8.48
CA GLY A 39 9.41 4.69 -8.90
C GLY A 39 10.77 5.22 -8.46
N SER A 40 10.77 6.40 -7.85
CA SER A 40 11.95 7.23 -7.58
C SER A 40 13.05 6.50 -6.81
N THR A 41 14.25 6.51 -7.38
CA THR A 41 15.48 6.02 -6.74
C THR A 41 15.88 6.87 -5.53
N SER A 42 15.65 8.18 -5.59
CA SER A 42 15.96 9.11 -4.50
C SER A 42 15.09 8.88 -3.26
N ILE A 43 13.82 8.56 -3.47
CA ILE A 43 12.87 8.30 -2.38
C ILE A 43 13.00 6.87 -1.81
N SER A 44 13.46 5.94 -2.62
CA SER A 44 13.48 4.52 -2.26
C SER A 44 14.14 4.21 -0.91
N PRO A 45 15.29 4.79 -0.52
CA PRO A 45 15.89 4.53 0.80
C PRO A 45 14.99 4.95 1.96
N LEU A 46 14.37 6.13 1.87
CA LEU A 46 13.43 6.61 2.88
C LEU A 46 12.18 5.71 2.94
N ALA A 47 11.59 5.41 1.78
CA ALA A 47 10.41 4.56 1.69
C ALA A 47 10.66 3.16 2.25
N GLN A 48 11.84 2.57 2.04
CA GLN A 48 12.21 1.28 2.61
C GLN A 48 12.31 1.32 4.14
N GLN A 49 12.81 2.42 4.71
CA GLN A 49 12.86 2.58 6.18
C GLN A 49 11.45 2.70 6.77
N LEU A 50 10.60 3.52 6.14
CA LEU A 50 9.20 3.67 6.54
C LEU A 50 8.44 2.33 6.43
N ALA A 51 8.66 1.58 5.34
CA ALA A 51 8.05 0.28 5.13
C ALA A 51 8.45 -0.74 6.21
N LYS A 52 9.73 -0.76 6.60
CA LYS A 52 10.22 -1.62 7.69
C LYS A 52 9.57 -1.27 9.02
N GLN A 53 9.41 0.02 9.32
CA GLN A 53 8.75 0.46 10.54
C GLN A 53 7.27 0.10 10.54
N TYR A 54 6.59 0.39 9.44
CA TYR A 54 5.17 0.09 9.28
C TYR A 54 4.85 -1.41 9.39
N ALA A 55 5.69 -2.27 8.80
CA ALA A 55 5.53 -3.72 8.87
C ALA A 55 5.75 -4.29 10.29
N LYS A 56 6.54 -3.64 11.14
CA LYS A 56 6.68 -4.04 12.55
C LYS A 56 5.40 -3.81 13.34
N GLU A 57 4.71 -2.72 13.05
CA GLU A 57 3.47 -2.31 13.73
C GLU A 57 2.23 -3.02 13.16
N ASN A 58 2.29 -3.41 11.88
CA ASN A 58 1.17 -3.99 11.13
C ASN A 58 1.52 -5.39 10.59
N LYS A 59 1.52 -6.40 11.45
CA LYS A 59 1.97 -7.79 11.15
C LYS A 59 1.21 -8.51 10.04
N GLY A 60 0.11 -7.98 9.52
CA GLY A 60 -0.67 -8.55 8.41
C GLY A 60 -0.35 -7.94 7.05
N ILE A 61 0.59 -6.99 6.97
CA ILE A 61 0.88 -6.25 5.75
C ILE A 61 2.29 -6.53 5.25
N LYS A 62 2.39 -6.86 3.96
CA LYS A 62 3.66 -7.03 3.25
C LYS A 62 3.84 -5.87 2.28
N ILE A 63 5.02 -5.24 2.31
CA ILE A 63 5.35 -4.14 1.40
C ILE A 63 6.41 -4.63 0.42
N ASN A 64 6.10 -4.54 -0.88
CA ASN A 64 6.99 -4.93 -1.97
C ASN A 64 7.41 -3.71 -2.77
N PHE A 65 8.71 -3.61 -3.03
CA PHE A 65 9.28 -2.65 -3.96
C PHE A 65 9.55 -3.36 -5.29
N THR A 66 9.00 -2.83 -6.38
CA THR A 66 9.12 -3.44 -7.70
C THR A 66 10.10 -2.65 -8.57
N ASN A 67 9.64 -1.79 -9.42
CA ASN A 67 10.44 -1.09 -10.43
C ASN A 67 11.01 0.24 -9.86
N ILE A 68 12.26 0.25 -9.37
CA ILE A 68 12.92 1.43 -8.80
C ILE A 68 13.87 2.03 -9.86
N THR A 69 13.31 2.66 -10.88
CA THR A 69 14.07 3.19 -12.02
C THR A 69 13.93 4.70 -12.24
N GLY A 70 13.13 5.36 -11.40
CA GLY A 70 12.95 6.81 -11.43
C GLY A 70 11.51 7.25 -11.29
N SER A 71 11.28 8.56 -11.09
CA SER A 71 9.94 9.13 -10.86
C SER A 71 8.97 8.85 -12.02
N GLY A 72 9.45 8.86 -13.27
CA GLY A 72 8.62 8.61 -14.44
C GLY A 72 8.02 7.21 -14.46
N SER A 73 8.79 6.18 -14.07
CA SER A 73 8.27 4.81 -13.96
C SER A 73 7.23 4.68 -12.85
N GLY A 74 7.48 5.29 -11.67
CA GLY A 74 6.53 5.27 -10.57
C GLY A 74 5.18 5.91 -10.91
N ILE A 75 5.22 7.06 -11.60
CA ILE A 75 4.04 7.74 -12.08
C ILE A 75 3.29 6.87 -13.10
N SER A 76 4.00 6.34 -14.11
CA SER A 76 3.40 5.50 -15.14
C SER A 76 2.79 4.21 -14.56
N ASP A 77 3.50 3.54 -13.64
CA ASP A 77 3.01 2.31 -13.03
C ASP A 77 1.77 2.58 -12.16
N ALA A 78 1.74 3.71 -11.42
CA ALA A 78 0.58 4.11 -10.64
C ALA A 78 -0.62 4.50 -11.51
N MET A 79 -0.40 5.25 -12.61
CA MET A 79 -1.47 5.60 -13.56
C MET A 79 -2.10 4.35 -14.20
N ASN A 80 -1.30 3.35 -14.49
CA ASN A 80 -1.76 2.10 -15.11
C ASN A 80 -2.28 1.07 -14.06
N GLY A 81 -2.31 1.42 -12.78
CA GLY A 81 -2.76 0.50 -11.72
C GLY A 81 -1.88 -0.73 -11.52
N LYS A 82 -0.63 -0.69 -11.96
CA LYS A 82 0.34 -1.79 -11.78
C LYS A 82 0.89 -1.87 -10.36
N VAL A 83 0.87 -0.74 -9.66
CA VAL A 83 1.30 -0.61 -8.26
C VAL A 83 0.27 0.17 -7.45
N ASP A 84 0.25 -0.06 -6.16
CA ASP A 84 -0.66 0.64 -5.24
C ASP A 84 -0.17 2.05 -4.95
N ILE A 85 1.16 2.24 -4.90
CA ILE A 85 1.80 3.51 -4.60
C ILE A 85 2.95 3.76 -5.57
N GLY A 86 2.91 4.89 -6.28
CA GLY A 86 4.03 5.41 -7.06
C GLY A 86 4.87 6.39 -6.23
N MET A 87 6.20 6.30 -6.35
CA MET A 87 7.13 7.23 -5.71
C MET A 87 7.65 8.24 -6.73
N SER A 88 7.57 9.53 -6.42
CA SER A 88 8.09 10.60 -7.27
C SER A 88 8.82 11.67 -6.46
N SER A 89 10.00 12.05 -6.92
CA SER A 89 10.77 13.19 -6.40
C SER A 89 10.53 14.48 -7.20
N ARG A 90 9.53 14.51 -8.08
CA ARG A 90 9.07 15.69 -8.78
C ARG A 90 7.56 15.89 -8.65
N ALA A 91 7.10 17.11 -8.86
CA ALA A 91 5.67 17.39 -8.98
C ALA A 91 5.03 16.66 -10.17
N LEU A 92 3.75 16.36 -10.03
CA LEU A 92 2.94 15.82 -11.11
C LEU A 92 2.69 16.89 -12.18
N LYS A 93 2.67 16.47 -13.44
CA LYS A 93 2.14 17.28 -14.55
C LYS A 93 0.62 17.35 -14.47
N ALA A 94 0.00 18.25 -15.23
CA ALA A 94 -1.44 18.46 -15.20
C ALA A 94 -2.24 17.20 -15.57
N ASP A 95 -1.79 16.46 -16.58
CA ASP A 95 -2.36 15.19 -17.03
C ASP A 95 -2.22 14.06 -15.97
N GLU A 96 -1.07 14.00 -15.31
CA GLU A 96 -0.80 13.05 -14.23
C GLU A 96 -1.64 13.36 -12.98
N ALA A 97 -1.78 14.64 -12.64
CA ALA A 97 -2.55 15.11 -11.49
C ALA A 97 -4.07 14.92 -11.66
N ALA A 98 -4.56 14.80 -12.90
CA ALA A 98 -5.96 14.48 -13.18
C ALA A 98 -6.34 13.05 -12.73
N VAL A 99 -5.38 12.13 -12.70
CA VAL A 99 -5.59 10.69 -12.42
C VAL A 99 -5.04 10.29 -11.06
N LEU A 100 -3.93 10.89 -10.64
CA LEU A 100 -3.21 10.52 -9.42
C LEU A 100 -3.40 11.56 -8.33
N LYS A 101 -3.54 11.08 -7.09
CA LYS A 101 -3.47 11.92 -5.91
C LYS A 101 -2.03 11.97 -5.39
N ALA A 102 -1.45 13.18 -5.32
CA ALA A 102 -0.15 13.41 -4.74
C ALA A 102 -0.24 13.60 -3.22
N ASN A 103 0.55 12.85 -2.46
CA ASN A 103 0.72 13.03 -1.03
C ASN A 103 2.18 13.39 -0.77
N VAL A 104 2.43 14.63 -0.35
CA VAL A 104 3.78 15.11 -0.01
C VAL A 104 4.21 14.45 1.29
N ILE A 105 5.36 13.79 1.29
CA ILE A 105 5.92 13.12 2.47
C ILE A 105 7.06 13.89 3.11
N CYS A 106 7.83 14.64 2.32
CA CYS A 106 8.89 15.52 2.79
C CYS A 106 9.24 16.56 1.72
N ASN A 107 9.97 17.59 2.13
CA ASN A 107 10.64 18.51 1.24
C ASN A 107 12.13 18.16 1.24
N ASP A 108 12.73 18.12 0.06
CA ASP A 108 14.15 17.91 -0.12
C ASP A 108 14.81 19.17 -0.65
N GLY A 109 16.09 19.38 -0.33
CA GLY A 109 16.85 20.53 -0.74
C GLY A 109 18.13 20.10 -1.46
N ILE A 110 18.39 20.71 -2.62
CA ILE A 110 19.63 20.51 -3.36
C ILE A 110 20.57 21.65 -3.05
N ALA A 111 21.78 21.34 -2.55
CA ALA A 111 22.86 22.30 -2.35
C ALA A 111 23.94 22.06 -3.39
N ILE A 112 24.36 23.14 -4.09
CA ILE A 112 25.51 23.11 -4.98
C ILE A 112 26.75 23.44 -4.14
N VAL A 113 27.65 22.48 -4.05
CA VAL A 113 28.92 22.64 -3.31
C VAL A 113 30.05 22.75 -4.30
N VAL A 114 30.87 23.79 -4.15
CA VAL A 114 32.05 24.02 -4.97
C VAL A 114 33.31 24.05 -4.10
N ASN A 115 34.44 23.74 -4.70
CA ASN A 115 35.73 23.84 -4.00
C ASN A 115 36.00 25.30 -3.59
N LYS A 116 36.59 25.50 -2.42
CA LYS A 116 36.95 26.84 -1.89
C LYS A 116 37.82 27.68 -2.82
N SER A 117 38.61 27.04 -3.67
CA SER A 117 39.44 27.69 -4.69
C SER A 117 38.73 28.00 -6.01
N ASN A 118 37.44 27.67 -6.11
CA ASN A 118 36.66 27.95 -7.32
C ASN A 118 36.44 29.47 -7.44
N PRO A 119 36.82 30.10 -8.57
CA PRO A 119 36.69 31.53 -8.78
C PRO A 119 35.23 32.00 -8.94
N VAL A 120 34.27 31.07 -9.08
CA VAL A 120 32.83 31.40 -9.21
C VAL A 120 32.28 31.75 -7.83
N GLY A 121 32.18 33.04 -7.54
CA GLY A 121 31.71 33.56 -6.26
C GLY A 121 30.21 33.62 -6.11
N ASN A 122 29.45 33.53 -7.20
CA ASN A 122 27.99 33.63 -7.14
C ASN A 122 27.33 32.84 -8.28
N ILE A 123 26.40 31.98 -7.93
CA ILE A 123 25.58 31.23 -8.89
C ILE A 123 24.13 31.75 -8.74
N VAL A 124 23.66 32.47 -9.75
CA VAL A 124 22.27 32.92 -9.78
C VAL A 124 21.41 31.83 -10.41
N CYS A 125 20.63 31.17 -9.60
CA CYS A 125 19.55 30.30 -10.10
C CYS A 125 18.47 31.22 -10.68
N LYS A 126 18.15 31.07 -11.98
CA LYS A 126 17.02 31.76 -12.59
C LYS A 126 15.74 31.29 -11.89
N LYS A 127 14.92 32.23 -11.45
CA LYS A 127 13.74 32.03 -10.60
C LYS A 127 12.64 31.12 -11.21
N ASP A 128 12.77 30.79 -12.48
CA ASP A 128 11.78 30.00 -13.23
C ASP A 128 11.95 28.46 -13.09
N ASN A 129 13.08 28.05 -12.51
CA ASN A 129 13.33 26.65 -12.18
C ASN A 129 13.16 26.47 -10.68
N LYS A 130 11.93 26.22 -10.27
CA LYS A 130 11.57 25.89 -8.89
C LYS A 130 12.26 24.58 -8.51
N LEU A 131 13.46 24.69 -7.91
CA LEU A 131 14.22 23.58 -7.32
C LEU A 131 13.61 23.15 -5.98
N GLU A 132 12.30 23.13 -5.89
CA GLU A 132 11.60 22.49 -4.79
C GLU A 132 11.33 21.05 -5.21
N GLU A 133 12.27 20.15 -4.94
CA GLU A 133 12.00 18.73 -5.07
C GLU A 133 11.16 18.30 -3.87
N HIS A 134 9.92 17.99 -4.14
CA HIS A 134 9.01 17.41 -3.16
C HIS A 134 9.04 15.88 -3.34
N CYS A 135 9.22 15.19 -2.25
CA CYS A 135 9.04 13.74 -2.24
C CYS A 135 7.55 13.41 -2.18
N PHE A 136 7.06 12.65 -3.13
CA PHE A 136 5.65 12.28 -3.21
C PHE A 136 5.44 10.78 -3.15
N PHE A 137 4.42 10.37 -2.40
CA PHE A 137 3.74 9.12 -2.62
C PHE A 137 2.48 9.36 -3.44
N LEU A 138 2.36 8.65 -4.55
CA LEU A 138 1.30 8.81 -5.53
C LEU A 138 0.38 7.60 -5.48
N GLN A 139 -0.92 7.86 -5.33
CA GLN A 139 -1.95 6.84 -5.31
C GLN A 139 -2.99 7.15 -6.38
N GLN A 140 -3.47 6.13 -7.06
CA GLN A 140 -4.59 6.27 -7.99
C GLN A 140 -5.86 6.72 -7.24
N GLY A 141 -6.59 7.71 -7.79
CA GLY A 141 -7.69 8.40 -7.12
C GLY A 141 -8.97 7.58 -6.87
N SER A 142 -8.95 6.27 -7.06
CA SER A 142 -10.05 5.38 -6.73
C SER A 142 -9.69 4.52 -5.53
N SER A 143 -10.36 4.77 -4.42
CA SER A 143 -10.30 3.99 -3.19
C SER A 143 -10.74 2.54 -3.44
N ARG A 144 -9.81 1.66 -3.77
CA ARG A 144 -9.99 0.23 -3.55
C ARG A 144 -8.88 -0.26 -2.64
N ILE A 145 -9.01 0.04 -1.37
CA ILE A 145 -8.40 -0.83 -0.37
C ILE A 145 -9.24 -2.11 -0.44
N ARG A 146 -8.70 -3.14 -1.05
CA ARG A 146 -9.28 -4.48 -0.97
C ARG A 146 -8.94 -5.01 0.43
N THR A 147 -9.93 -4.96 1.29
CA THR A 147 -9.95 -5.75 2.53
C THR A 147 -10.07 -7.22 2.24
#